data_4ac62f4f2141fb11d8c4d720db8869e8
#
_entry.id   4ac62f4f2141fb11d8c4d720db8869e8
#
_cell.length_a   1.000
_cell.length_b   1.000
_cell.length_c   1.000
_cell.angle_alpha   90.00
_cell.angle_beta   90.00
_cell.angle_gamma   90.00
#
_symmetry.space_group_name_H-M   'P 1'
#
loop_
_entity.id
_entity.type
_entity.pdbx_description
1 polymer ?
#
loop_
_entity_poly.entity_id
_entity_poly.type
_entity_poly.pdbx_seq_one_letter_code
_entity_poly.pdbx_strand_id
1 'polypeptide(L)'
;MSDTTPRPDETTSDVPPPPEPAAFEQPQYEQAQYEQAQYEQQPPPPYAQPQLPPPAYPGATPGTAVAPPNPMSPSEERTWGTIAHGGTLAATILSGGTLGFVCALVIYLLHKDRGPFVHHHAANALNVQITAGIAFIVGIIFCVTIIGLIIGIPLILAAGLYAIIVHLIGAIKANNGEWWNPPMTPHFVK
;
A
#
# COMPACT_ATOMS: atom_id res chain seq x y z
N MET A 1 -7.69 -8.71 -91.14
CA MET A 1 -6.89 -9.25 -90.05
C MET A 1 -7.50 -8.74 -88.74
N SER A 2 -8.36 -9.55 -88.18
CA SER A 2 -9.10 -9.19 -86.93
C SER A 2 -8.36 -9.78 -85.74
N ASP A 3 -7.83 -8.95 -84.92
CA ASP A 3 -7.21 -9.35 -83.68
C ASP A 3 -8.30 -9.47 -82.59
N THR A 4 -8.55 -10.69 -82.15
CA THR A 4 -9.52 -11.08 -81.16
C THR A 4 -8.75 -11.55 -79.90
N THR A 5 -8.32 -10.65 -79.07
CA THR A 5 -7.84 -10.99 -77.74
C THR A 5 -9.02 -11.25 -76.81
N PRO A 6 -9.07 -12.41 -76.13
CA PRO A 6 -10.12 -12.68 -75.13
C PRO A 6 -9.89 -11.87 -73.88
N ARG A 7 -10.97 -11.27 -73.36
CA ARG A 7 -11.03 -10.55 -72.08
C ARG A 7 -11.00 -11.57 -70.95
N PRO A 8 -10.20 -11.36 -69.90
CA PRO A 8 -10.24 -12.28 -68.73
C PRO A 8 -11.60 -12.18 -68.01
N ASP A 9 -12.16 -13.29 -67.73
CA ASP A 9 -13.44 -13.50 -67.06
C ASP A 9 -13.35 -13.02 -65.60
N GLU A 10 -14.18 -12.02 -65.28
CA GLU A 10 -14.37 -11.56 -63.90
C GLU A 10 -15.36 -12.49 -63.16
N THR A 11 -14.85 -13.64 -62.71
CA THR A 11 -15.55 -14.35 -61.65
C THR A 11 -14.94 -14.01 -60.31
N THR A 12 -15.34 -12.86 -59.76
CA THR A 12 -15.17 -12.62 -58.35
C THR A 12 -16.03 -13.60 -57.59
N SER A 13 -15.37 -14.64 -57.07
CA SER A 13 -15.97 -15.55 -56.11
C SER A 13 -16.26 -14.81 -54.82
N ASP A 14 -17.55 -14.60 -54.57
CA ASP A 14 -18.10 -14.07 -53.32
C ASP A 14 -17.99 -15.14 -52.20
N VAL A 15 -16.74 -15.51 -51.90
CA VAL A 15 -16.46 -16.38 -50.75
C VAL A 15 -16.16 -15.49 -49.57
N PRO A 16 -16.99 -15.48 -48.55
CA PRO A 16 -16.69 -14.70 -47.32
C PRO A 16 -15.38 -15.22 -46.72
N PRO A 17 -14.54 -14.32 -46.18
CA PRO A 17 -13.29 -14.72 -45.52
C PRO A 17 -13.60 -15.75 -44.42
N PRO A 18 -12.73 -16.72 -44.19
CA PRO A 18 -12.87 -17.69 -43.13
C PRO A 18 -12.97 -16.92 -41.79
N PRO A 19 -13.81 -17.37 -40.82
CA PRO A 19 -13.92 -16.75 -39.53
C PRO A 19 -12.54 -16.71 -38.87
N GLU A 20 -12.20 -15.55 -38.31
CA GLU A 20 -10.98 -15.41 -37.49
C GLU A 20 -10.97 -16.52 -36.44
N PRO A 21 -9.83 -17.21 -36.22
CA PRO A 21 -9.72 -18.20 -35.18
C PRO A 21 -10.07 -17.50 -33.82
N ALA A 22 -11.04 -18.09 -33.12
CA ALA A 22 -11.38 -17.61 -31.79
C ALA A 22 -10.11 -17.45 -30.97
N ALA A 23 -9.91 -16.24 -30.41
CA ALA A 23 -8.80 -15.98 -29.52
C ALA A 23 -8.91 -17.00 -28.38
N PHE A 24 -7.96 -17.93 -28.31
CA PHE A 24 -7.86 -18.84 -27.18
C PHE A 24 -7.58 -17.99 -25.95
N GLU A 25 -8.56 -17.86 -25.06
CA GLU A 25 -8.33 -17.33 -23.72
C GLU A 25 -7.29 -18.23 -23.05
N GLN A 26 -6.08 -17.71 -22.90
CA GLN A 26 -5.04 -18.42 -22.18
C GLN A 26 -5.51 -18.67 -20.74
N PRO A 27 -5.31 -19.87 -20.20
CA PRO A 27 -5.70 -20.16 -18.83
C PRO A 27 -5.10 -19.14 -17.85
N GLN A 28 -5.88 -18.71 -16.87
CA GLN A 28 -5.54 -17.67 -15.92
C GLN A 28 -4.20 -17.90 -15.18
N TYR A 29 -3.78 -19.15 -15.05
CA TYR A 29 -2.48 -19.53 -14.47
C TYR A 29 -1.29 -19.25 -15.41
N GLU A 30 -1.47 -19.31 -16.74
CA GLU A 30 -0.42 -18.92 -17.69
C GLU A 30 -0.21 -17.41 -17.69
N GLN A 31 -1.28 -16.62 -17.65
CA GLN A 31 -1.17 -15.16 -17.51
C GLN A 31 -0.44 -14.78 -16.23
N ALA A 32 -0.74 -15.42 -15.11
CA ALA A 32 -0.04 -15.19 -13.85
C ALA A 32 1.45 -15.55 -13.91
N GLN A 33 1.83 -16.60 -14.65
CA GLN A 33 3.24 -16.95 -14.87
C GLN A 33 3.97 -15.95 -15.77
N TYR A 34 3.31 -15.42 -16.80
CA TYR A 34 3.89 -14.39 -17.66
C TYR A 34 4.06 -13.07 -16.92
N GLU A 35 3.10 -12.69 -16.08
CA GLU A 35 3.22 -11.50 -15.22
C GLU A 35 4.36 -11.65 -14.21
N GLN A 36 4.50 -12.81 -13.55
CA GLN A 36 5.62 -13.08 -12.65
C GLN A 36 6.97 -13.03 -13.37
N ALA A 37 7.08 -13.63 -14.54
CA ALA A 37 8.31 -13.60 -15.34
C ALA A 37 8.66 -12.19 -15.84
N GLN A 38 7.67 -11.35 -16.13
CA GLN A 38 7.89 -9.94 -16.45
C GLN A 38 8.35 -9.13 -15.22
N TYR A 39 7.82 -9.43 -14.03
CA TYR A 39 8.28 -8.79 -12.78
C TYR A 39 9.73 -9.15 -12.46
N GLU A 40 10.15 -10.38 -12.71
CA GLU A 40 11.54 -10.81 -12.49
C GLU A 40 12.53 -10.21 -13.51
N GLN A 41 12.08 -9.85 -14.70
CA GLN A 41 12.91 -9.21 -15.74
C GLN A 41 12.90 -7.68 -15.66
N GLN A 42 12.02 -7.07 -14.87
CA GLN A 42 12.07 -5.62 -14.65
C GLN A 42 13.29 -5.26 -13.80
N PRO A 43 14.06 -4.22 -14.19
CA PRO A 43 15.12 -3.73 -13.33
C PRO A 43 14.49 -3.35 -11.98
N PRO A 44 15.13 -3.68 -10.87
CA PRO A 44 14.59 -3.37 -9.54
C PRO A 44 14.21 -1.89 -9.49
N PRO A 45 13.06 -1.59 -8.87
CA PRO A 45 12.58 -0.21 -8.80
C PRO A 45 13.67 0.73 -8.22
N PRO A 46 13.66 2.04 -8.55
CA PRO A 46 14.74 2.98 -8.21
C PRO A 46 15.18 3.00 -6.74
N TYR A 47 14.34 2.52 -5.83
CA TYR A 47 14.63 2.38 -4.40
C TYR A 47 15.46 1.14 -4.06
N ALA A 48 15.69 0.22 -4.98
CA ALA A 48 16.60 -0.92 -4.79
C ALA A 48 18.07 -0.58 -5.13
N GLN A 49 18.35 0.62 -5.62
CA GLN A 49 19.72 1.10 -5.68
C GLN A 49 20.21 1.33 -4.24
N PRO A 50 21.48 0.98 -3.93
CA PRO A 50 22.07 1.39 -2.66
C PRO A 50 21.85 2.90 -2.54
N GLN A 51 21.00 3.33 -1.62
CA GLN A 51 20.79 4.75 -1.38
C GLN A 51 22.17 5.32 -1.05
N LEU A 52 22.63 6.24 -1.88
CA LEU A 52 23.73 7.10 -1.51
C LEU A 52 23.41 7.60 -0.10
N PRO A 53 24.39 7.57 0.82
CA PRO A 53 24.15 8.07 2.17
C PRO A 53 23.50 9.44 2.06
N PRO A 54 22.47 9.73 2.88
CA PRO A 54 21.78 11.02 2.83
C PRO A 54 22.84 12.13 2.89
N PRO A 55 22.66 13.25 2.15
CA PRO A 55 23.59 14.34 2.15
C PRO A 55 23.87 14.71 3.60
N ALA A 56 25.15 14.71 3.98
CA ALA A 56 25.58 15.02 5.33
C ALA A 56 25.01 16.39 5.72
N TYR A 57 24.21 16.42 6.79
CA TYR A 57 23.77 17.69 7.36
C TYR A 57 25.03 18.52 7.71
N PRO A 58 25.02 19.85 7.43
CA PRO A 58 26.13 20.71 7.82
C PRO A 58 26.34 20.60 9.33
N GLY A 59 27.45 19.98 9.76
CA GLY A 59 27.77 19.71 11.17
C GLY A 59 27.91 18.23 11.54
N ALA A 60 27.61 17.29 10.66
CA ALA A 60 27.90 15.88 10.92
C ALA A 60 29.40 15.61 10.67
N THR A 61 30.10 15.22 11.70
CA THR A 61 31.49 14.74 11.62
C THR A 61 31.52 13.47 10.74
N PRO A 62 32.36 13.41 9.70
CA PRO A 62 32.53 12.19 8.91
C PRO A 62 33.08 11.08 9.84
N GLY A 63 32.27 10.04 10.05
CA GLY A 63 32.72 8.84 10.77
C GLY A 63 31.82 8.30 11.87
N THR A 64 30.69 8.93 12.22
CA THR A 64 29.81 8.47 13.32
C THR A 64 28.38 8.12 12.92
N ALA A 65 28.10 7.89 11.65
CA ALA A 65 26.88 7.20 11.29
C ALA A 65 27.04 5.71 11.67
N VAL A 66 26.77 5.38 12.92
CA VAL A 66 26.67 4.00 13.37
C VAL A 66 25.50 3.39 12.59
N ALA A 67 25.82 2.49 11.67
CA ALA A 67 24.77 1.71 11.01
C ALA A 67 23.90 1.07 12.09
N PRO A 68 22.57 1.10 11.95
CA PRO A 68 21.70 0.50 12.95
C PRO A 68 22.11 -0.97 13.15
N PRO A 69 22.13 -1.46 14.40
CA PRO A 69 22.49 -2.84 14.65
C PRO A 69 21.46 -3.74 13.98
N ASN A 70 21.84 -4.41 12.91
CA ASN A 70 21.00 -5.31 12.13
C ASN A 70 19.91 -4.60 11.28
N PRO A 71 20.28 -3.90 10.18
CA PRO A 71 19.31 -3.30 9.26
C PRO A 71 18.48 -4.39 8.58
N MET A 72 17.21 -4.09 8.34
CA MET A 72 16.30 -4.96 7.59
C MET A 72 16.61 -4.91 6.08
N SER A 73 16.36 -6.02 5.40
CA SER A 73 16.29 -6.03 3.93
C SER A 73 15.05 -5.27 3.44
N PRO A 74 15.02 -4.77 2.20
CA PRO A 74 13.86 -4.07 1.66
C PRO A 74 12.56 -4.90 1.70
N SER A 75 12.64 -6.22 1.53
CA SER A 75 11.50 -7.13 1.64
C SER A 75 10.99 -7.26 3.08
N GLU A 76 11.90 -7.32 4.06
CA GLU A 76 11.54 -7.33 5.47
C GLU A 76 10.89 -6.01 5.90
N GLU A 77 11.41 -4.87 5.44
CA GLU A 77 10.81 -3.56 5.72
C GLU A 77 9.38 -3.46 5.18
N ARG A 78 9.11 -3.98 3.96
CA ARG A 78 7.75 -4.03 3.41
C ARG A 78 6.84 -4.93 4.24
N THR A 79 7.31 -6.10 4.59
CA THR A 79 6.55 -7.05 5.42
C THR A 79 6.17 -6.42 6.74
N TRP A 80 7.12 -5.84 7.45
CA TRP A 80 6.85 -5.21 8.75
C TRP A 80 6.05 -3.90 8.62
N GLY A 81 6.23 -3.13 7.55
CA GLY A 81 5.38 -1.98 7.23
C GLY A 81 3.92 -2.41 6.99
N THR A 82 3.70 -3.52 6.29
CA THR A 82 2.37 -4.11 6.08
C THR A 82 1.78 -4.60 7.40
N ILE A 83 2.57 -5.28 8.24
CA ILE A 83 2.14 -5.75 9.57
C ILE A 83 1.84 -4.56 10.49
N ALA A 84 2.55 -3.45 10.38
CA ALA A 84 2.28 -2.26 11.17
C ALA A 84 0.85 -1.74 10.97
N HIS A 85 0.35 -1.74 9.75
CA HIS A 85 -1.03 -1.37 9.46
C HIS A 85 -1.99 -2.56 9.56
N GLY A 86 -1.72 -3.68 8.92
CA GLY A 86 -2.60 -4.84 8.90
C GLY A 86 -2.76 -5.50 10.26
N GLY A 87 -1.69 -5.65 11.03
CA GLY A 87 -1.71 -6.16 12.40
C GLY A 87 -2.47 -5.25 13.35
N THR A 88 -2.25 -3.92 13.23
CA THR A 88 -2.99 -2.92 13.98
C THR A 88 -4.49 -2.94 13.64
N LEU A 89 -4.84 -3.07 12.36
CA LEU A 89 -6.22 -3.22 11.91
C LEU A 89 -6.88 -4.45 12.53
N ALA A 90 -6.23 -5.60 12.42
CA ALA A 90 -6.72 -6.85 13.01
C ALA A 90 -6.91 -6.72 14.52
N ALA A 91 -5.94 -6.17 15.24
CA ALA A 91 -6.03 -5.93 16.67
C ALA A 91 -7.17 -4.97 17.02
N THR A 92 -7.39 -3.92 16.22
CA THR A 92 -8.49 -2.95 16.38
C THR A 92 -9.85 -3.64 16.23
N ILE A 93 -10.03 -4.44 15.19
CA ILE A 93 -11.32 -5.13 14.94
C ILE A 93 -11.60 -6.17 16.02
N LEU A 94 -10.62 -7.04 16.32
CA LEU A 94 -10.80 -8.14 17.27
C LEU A 94 -11.04 -7.67 18.72
N SER A 95 -10.53 -6.48 19.06
CA SER A 95 -10.67 -5.94 20.43
C SER A 95 -11.72 -4.85 20.58
N GLY A 96 -12.48 -4.53 19.53
CA GLY A 96 -13.40 -3.39 19.55
C GLY A 96 -12.68 -2.04 19.70
N GLY A 97 -11.44 -1.94 19.20
CA GLY A 97 -10.67 -0.69 19.17
C GLY A 97 -9.53 -0.57 20.20
N THR A 98 -9.57 -1.36 21.28
CA THR A 98 -8.66 -1.14 22.43
C THR A 98 -7.21 -1.61 22.19
N LEU A 99 -6.99 -2.75 21.52
CA LEU A 99 -5.66 -3.30 21.32
C LEU A 99 -4.94 -2.73 20.09
N GLY A 100 -5.63 -2.00 19.21
CA GLY A 100 -5.01 -1.41 18.03
C GLY A 100 -3.86 -0.47 18.38
N PHE A 101 -4.06 0.41 19.36
CA PHE A 101 -3.01 1.32 19.82
C PHE A 101 -1.80 0.56 20.39
N VAL A 102 -2.04 -0.48 21.20
CA VAL A 102 -0.95 -1.29 21.78
C VAL A 102 -0.16 -1.98 20.69
N CYS A 103 -0.85 -2.58 19.71
CA CYS A 103 -0.20 -3.24 18.58
C CYS A 103 0.66 -2.26 17.76
N ALA A 104 0.12 -1.08 17.41
CA ALA A 104 0.87 -0.07 16.68
C ALA A 104 2.10 0.41 17.47
N LEU A 105 1.94 0.65 18.77
CA LEU A 105 3.02 1.09 19.65
C LEU A 105 4.14 0.04 19.75
N VAL A 106 3.78 -1.22 19.94
CA VAL A 106 4.76 -2.31 20.03
C VAL A 106 5.55 -2.45 18.72
N ILE A 107 4.86 -2.43 17.58
CA ILE A 107 5.53 -2.54 16.28
C ILE A 107 6.45 -1.34 16.05
N TYR A 108 6.00 -0.13 16.37
CA TYR A 108 6.83 1.07 16.26
C TYR A 108 8.10 0.96 17.12
N LEU A 109 7.96 0.61 18.41
CA LEU A 109 9.10 0.52 19.32
C LEU A 109 10.13 -0.56 18.91
N LEU A 110 9.66 -1.68 18.37
CA LEU A 110 10.53 -2.78 17.95
C LEU A 110 11.25 -2.52 16.62
N HIS A 111 10.69 -1.67 15.76
CA HIS A 111 11.16 -1.55 14.39
C HIS A 111 11.58 -0.13 13.97
N LYS A 112 11.39 0.88 14.81
CA LYS A 112 11.70 2.29 14.48
C LYS A 112 13.16 2.53 14.05
N ASP A 113 14.09 1.71 14.53
CA ASP A 113 15.53 1.86 14.26
C ASP A 113 16.05 0.78 13.30
N ARG A 114 15.17 -0.01 12.66
CA ARG A 114 15.54 -1.15 11.82
C ARG A 114 15.58 -0.83 10.32
N GLY A 115 14.94 0.23 9.88
CA GLY A 115 14.94 0.71 8.49
C GLY A 115 14.02 1.90 8.30
N PRO A 116 14.29 2.78 7.32
CA PRO A 116 13.52 4.00 7.12
C PRO A 116 12.10 3.75 6.67
N PHE A 117 11.87 2.71 5.84
CA PHE A 117 10.54 2.39 5.33
C PHE A 117 9.63 1.80 6.42
N VAL A 118 10.12 0.84 7.19
CA VAL A 118 9.36 0.26 8.30
C VAL A 118 9.10 1.30 9.39
N HIS A 119 10.08 2.15 9.67
CA HIS A 119 9.91 3.27 10.62
C HIS A 119 8.76 4.19 10.20
N HIS A 120 8.76 4.63 8.93
CA HIS A 120 7.72 5.50 8.38
C HIS A 120 6.31 4.89 8.52
N HIS A 121 6.13 3.64 8.11
CA HIS A 121 4.84 2.98 8.19
C HIS A 121 4.41 2.69 9.63
N ALA A 122 5.32 2.29 10.51
CA ALA A 122 5.03 2.06 11.93
C ALA A 122 4.66 3.37 12.66
N ALA A 123 5.39 4.46 12.40
CA ALA A 123 5.05 5.78 12.92
C ALA A 123 3.66 6.24 12.44
N ASN A 124 3.37 6.06 11.16
CA ASN A 124 2.07 6.42 10.60
C ASN A 124 0.93 5.56 11.18
N ALA A 125 1.13 4.26 11.36
CA ALA A 125 0.15 3.40 12.01
C ALA A 125 -0.15 3.85 13.45
N LEU A 126 0.87 4.22 14.21
CA LEU A 126 0.72 4.75 15.56
C LEU A 126 0.01 6.12 15.56
N ASN A 127 0.36 7.02 14.64
CA ASN A 127 -0.28 8.32 14.51
C ASN A 127 -1.78 8.22 14.18
N VAL A 128 -2.16 7.27 13.32
CA VAL A 128 -3.57 6.96 13.02
C VAL A 128 -4.31 6.52 14.27
N GLN A 129 -3.73 5.64 15.08
CA GLN A 129 -4.34 5.17 16.32
C GLN A 129 -4.47 6.30 17.37
N ILE A 130 -3.48 7.18 17.47
CA ILE A 130 -3.56 8.36 18.37
C ILE A 130 -4.70 9.26 17.90
N THR A 131 -4.77 9.57 16.60
CA THR A 131 -5.82 10.43 16.03
C THR A 131 -7.21 9.87 16.28
N ALA A 132 -7.41 8.58 15.94
CA ALA A 132 -8.68 7.89 16.16
C ALA A 132 -9.04 7.82 17.67
N GLY A 133 -8.04 7.56 18.52
CA GLY A 133 -8.22 7.51 19.98
C GLY A 133 -8.65 8.85 20.56
N ILE A 134 -8.05 9.95 20.12
CA ILE A 134 -8.46 11.31 20.53
C ILE A 134 -9.92 11.55 20.12
N ALA A 135 -10.27 11.29 18.87
CA ALA A 135 -11.65 11.47 18.38
C ALA A 135 -12.64 10.60 19.15
N PHE A 136 -12.26 9.36 19.46
CA PHE A 136 -13.06 8.42 20.26
C PHE A 136 -13.31 8.95 21.68
N ILE A 137 -12.26 9.44 22.36
CA ILE A 137 -12.37 10.02 23.72
C ILE A 137 -13.27 11.28 23.71
N VAL A 138 -13.07 12.15 22.71
CA VAL A 138 -13.92 13.34 22.54
C VAL A 138 -15.38 12.93 22.34
N GLY A 139 -15.62 11.90 21.50
CA GLY A 139 -16.95 11.35 21.30
C GLY A 139 -17.60 10.84 22.60
N ILE A 140 -16.83 10.12 23.43
CA ILE A 140 -17.33 9.66 24.76
C ILE A 140 -17.69 10.84 25.64
N ILE A 141 -16.87 11.90 25.69
CA ILE A 141 -17.14 13.09 26.48
C ILE A 141 -18.49 13.73 26.06
N PHE A 142 -18.75 13.81 24.76
CA PHE A 142 -20.06 14.29 24.27
C PHE A 142 -21.20 13.38 24.71
N CYS A 143 -21.02 12.07 24.73
CA CYS A 143 -22.05 11.10 25.11
C CYS A 143 -22.48 11.17 26.58
N VAL A 144 -21.76 11.91 27.43
CA VAL A 144 -22.16 12.12 28.84
C VAL A 144 -23.46 12.91 28.96
N THR A 145 -23.82 13.69 27.94
CA THR A 145 -25.08 14.46 27.93
C THR A 145 -26.04 13.92 26.87
N ILE A 146 -27.36 14.02 27.12
CA ILE A 146 -28.38 13.56 26.18
C ILE A 146 -28.27 14.28 24.83
N ILE A 147 -28.05 15.60 24.84
CA ILE A 147 -27.85 16.41 23.64
C ILE A 147 -26.57 16.03 22.95
N GLY A 148 -25.51 15.75 23.70
CA GLY A 148 -24.22 15.35 23.18
C GLY A 148 -24.18 13.98 22.51
N LEU A 149 -25.13 13.10 22.82
CA LEU A 149 -25.28 11.79 22.13
C LEU A 149 -25.45 11.95 20.62
N ILE A 150 -26.12 13.01 20.16
CA ILE A 150 -26.36 13.30 18.73
C ILE A 150 -25.02 13.55 18.01
N ILE A 151 -24.01 14.08 18.70
CA ILE A 151 -22.68 14.36 18.14
C ILE A 151 -21.69 13.24 18.49
N GLY A 152 -21.73 12.76 19.73
CA GLY A 152 -20.76 11.80 20.27
C GLY A 152 -20.82 10.44 19.57
N ILE A 153 -22.03 9.91 19.35
CA ILE A 153 -22.18 8.61 18.66
C ILE A 153 -21.64 8.67 17.23
N PRO A 154 -22.05 9.63 16.37
CA PRO A 154 -21.47 9.75 15.04
C PRO A 154 -19.97 9.94 15.05
N LEU A 155 -19.40 10.69 16.00
CA LEU A 155 -17.97 10.90 16.10
C LEU A 155 -17.21 9.61 16.45
N ILE A 156 -17.71 8.81 17.38
CA ILE A 156 -17.15 7.49 17.74
C ILE A 156 -17.16 6.55 16.51
N LEU A 157 -18.28 6.48 15.81
CA LEU A 157 -18.40 5.65 14.61
C LEU A 157 -17.47 6.12 13.50
N ALA A 158 -17.37 7.43 13.30
CA ALA A 158 -16.46 8.02 12.31
C ALA A 158 -14.99 7.74 12.65
N ALA A 159 -14.59 7.82 13.92
CA ALA A 159 -13.24 7.50 14.37
C ALA A 159 -12.88 6.03 14.12
N GLY A 160 -13.80 5.11 14.40
CA GLY A 160 -13.61 3.70 14.12
C GLY A 160 -13.50 3.39 12.62
N LEU A 161 -14.41 3.96 11.82
CA LEU A 161 -14.40 3.78 10.36
C LEU A 161 -13.14 4.39 9.73
N TYR A 162 -12.74 5.57 10.18
CA TYR A 162 -11.49 6.22 9.77
C TYR A 162 -10.29 5.29 10.04
N ALA A 163 -10.15 4.76 11.25
CA ALA A 163 -9.05 3.87 11.60
C ALA A 163 -9.03 2.62 10.69
N ILE A 164 -10.18 1.99 10.45
CA ILE A 164 -10.30 0.81 9.58
C ILE A 164 -9.84 1.12 8.16
N ILE A 165 -10.41 2.17 7.55
CA ILE A 165 -10.11 2.53 6.15
C ILE A 165 -8.64 2.91 6.00
N VAL A 166 -8.13 3.74 6.87
CA VAL A 166 -6.75 4.26 6.78
C VAL A 166 -5.73 3.14 7.01
N HIS A 167 -5.97 2.24 7.95
CA HIS A 167 -5.08 1.08 8.13
C HIS A 167 -5.15 0.10 6.96
N LEU A 168 -6.32 -0.13 6.37
CA LEU A 168 -6.44 -0.98 5.18
C LEU A 168 -5.62 -0.41 4.01
N ILE A 169 -5.78 0.89 3.71
CA ILE A 169 -5.02 1.56 2.67
C ILE A 169 -3.52 1.52 2.98
N GLY A 170 -3.13 1.81 4.23
CA GLY A 170 -1.74 1.78 4.69
C GLY A 170 -1.09 0.41 4.53
N ALA A 171 -1.82 -0.66 4.82
CA ALA A 171 -1.33 -2.03 4.63
C ALA A 171 -1.09 -2.35 3.14
N ILE A 172 -2.01 -1.95 2.25
CA ILE A 172 -1.86 -2.12 0.80
C ILE A 172 -0.66 -1.31 0.29
N LYS A 173 -0.55 -0.04 0.68
CA LYS A 173 0.56 0.83 0.29
C LYS A 173 1.92 0.29 0.74
N ALA A 174 2.02 -0.16 2.00
CA ALA A 174 3.24 -0.75 2.54
C ALA A 174 3.63 -2.04 1.80
N ASN A 175 2.65 -2.90 1.51
CA ASN A 175 2.88 -4.14 0.76
C ASN A 175 3.41 -3.88 -0.65
N ASN A 176 2.91 -2.82 -1.31
CA ASN A 176 3.40 -2.39 -2.62
C ASN A 176 4.76 -1.67 -2.56
N GLY A 177 5.33 -1.44 -1.37
CA GLY A 177 6.57 -0.68 -1.20
C GLY A 177 6.40 0.82 -1.40
N GLU A 178 5.18 1.35 -1.29
CA GLU A 178 4.86 2.75 -1.51
C GLU A 178 4.99 3.54 -0.20
N TRP A 179 5.68 4.68 -0.27
CA TRP A 179 5.67 5.68 0.80
C TRP A 179 4.31 6.37 0.83
N TRP A 180 3.68 6.42 1.99
CA TRP A 180 2.34 6.98 2.09
C TRP A 180 2.12 7.69 3.42
N ASN A 181 1.55 8.89 3.35
CA ASN A 181 1.15 9.65 4.52
C ASN A 181 -0.38 9.60 4.65
N PRO A 182 -0.90 9.09 5.78
CA PRO A 182 -2.34 9.01 5.99
C PRO A 182 -2.97 10.42 6.00
N PRO A 183 -4.10 10.61 5.32
CA PRO A 183 -4.81 11.88 5.35
C PRO A 183 -5.35 12.17 6.76
N MET A 184 -5.49 13.46 7.11
CA MET A 184 -6.04 13.91 8.39
C MET A 184 -5.33 13.35 9.63
N THR A 185 -4.09 12.91 9.49
CA THR A 185 -3.30 12.32 10.57
C THR A 185 -2.15 13.25 10.93
N PRO A 186 -2.21 13.95 12.08
CA PRO A 186 -1.07 14.69 12.59
C PRO A 186 0.10 13.76 12.92
N HIS A 187 1.33 14.24 12.69
CA HIS A 187 2.54 13.49 12.99
C HIS A 187 2.93 13.71 14.47
N PHE A 188 2.33 12.96 15.38
CA PHE A 188 2.68 12.97 16.80
C PHE A 188 4.01 12.25 17.04
N VAL A 189 4.26 11.22 16.25
CA VAL A 189 5.45 10.40 16.28
C VAL A 189 6.12 10.49 14.91
N LYS A 190 7.45 10.65 14.90
CA LYS A 190 8.26 10.78 13.69
C LYS A 190 9.30 9.68 13.63
#